data_335eeb9c1c7e004020da4e8035a61924
#
_entry.id   335eeb9c1c7e004020da4e8035a61924
#
_cell.length_a   1.000
_cell.length_b   1.000
_cell.length_c   1.000
_cell.angle_alpha   90.00
_cell.angle_beta   90.00
_cell.angle_gamma   90.00
#
_symmetry.space_group_name_H-M   'P 1'
#
loop_
_entity.id
_entity.type
_entity.pdbx_description
1 polymer ?
#
loop_
_entity_poly.entity_id
_entity_poly.type
_entity_poly.pdbx_seq_one_letter_code
_entity_poly.pdbx_strand_id
1 'polypeptide(L)'
;MFESYELAKIIFLSILWVPLSKLGSEMSKYLSVQKRLHQILERANFGDNISRKTDLFLTVLVIVNVISVTLESVPEVYMAQSKAFANLEMFSVAVFTLEYLARLWTAPAKEHANMGFILSCKCRLKYIFSFGGIIDLLSILPFYLRSFFPYLDLRVLRALRLLRILKLSNYNSAMEDLFEAIFEERKSLYAALYLFIIVFIVSSSLMYFAENRVHPTGFKSIPDSMYWAMITLTTVGYGDVTPITAAGKFIAVASAVLGVVVVALVTGIIASSFNAQMERRKIIFEDQVRKALLDGILDNSEKEDLEELRKRFGMSKRRADALVEQVKNVRQ
;
A
#
# COMPACT_ATOMS: atom_id res chain seq x y z
N MET A 1 -4.30 -36.52 0.83
CA MET A 1 -5.32 -36.41 1.89
C MET A 1 -4.72 -36.53 3.30
N PHE A 2 -3.75 -37.41 3.56
CA PHE A 2 -3.06 -37.52 4.87
C PHE A 2 -2.18 -36.33 5.22
N GLU A 3 -1.43 -35.79 4.26
CA GLU A 3 -0.56 -34.62 4.50
C GLU A 3 -1.33 -33.32 4.82
N SER A 4 -2.52 -33.14 4.26
CA SER A 4 -3.37 -31.97 4.53
C SER A 4 -3.95 -31.96 5.94
N TYR A 5 -4.21 -33.17 6.51
CA TYR A 5 -4.74 -33.31 7.87
C TYR A 5 -3.66 -33.06 8.93
N GLU A 6 -2.45 -33.55 8.70
CA GLU A 6 -1.30 -33.28 9.58
C GLU A 6 -0.90 -31.80 9.54
N LEU A 7 -0.92 -31.17 8.38
CA LEU A 7 -0.69 -29.71 8.25
C LEU A 7 -1.74 -28.89 9.01
N ALA A 8 -3.02 -29.25 8.87
CA ALA A 8 -4.12 -28.58 9.59
C ALA A 8 -3.98 -28.77 11.11
N LYS A 9 -3.59 -29.95 11.55
CA LYS A 9 -3.36 -30.29 12.97
C LYS A 9 -2.15 -29.53 13.53
N ILE A 10 -1.06 -29.42 12.76
CA ILE A 10 0.14 -28.67 13.15
C ILE A 10 -0.18 -27.17 13.23
N ILE A 11 -0.92 -26.59 12.27
CA ILE A 11 -1.38 -25.22 12.29
C ILE A 11 -2.30 -24.95 13.48
N PHE A 12 -3.25 -25.84 13.76
CA PHE A 12 -4.20 -25.75 14.85
C PHE A 12 -3.50 -25.85 16.23
N LEU A 13 -2.54 -26.78 16.39
CA LEU A 13 -1.77 -26.95 17.63
C LEU A 13 -0.77 -25.81 17.87
N SER A 14 -0.23 -25.17 16.83
CA SER A 14 0.68 -24.04 16.96
C SER A 14 -0.02 -22.70 17.28
N ILE A 15 -1.29 -22.60 16.93
CA ILE A 15 -2.16 -21.50 17.37
C ILE A 15 -2.55 -21.68 18.85
N LEU A 16 -2.67 -22.93 19.34
CA LEU A 16 -3.18 -23.35 20.62
C LEU A 16 -2.10 -23.85 21.63
N TRP A 17 -0.89 -23.26 21.65
CA TRP A 17 -0.06 -23.39 22.86
C TRP A 17 0.55 -24.79 23.16
N VAL A 18 1.47 -25.30 22.37
CA VAL A 18 2.30 -26.46 22.77
C VAL A 18 3.74 -25.98 23.02
N PRO A 19 4.31 -26.23 24.23
CA PRO A 19 5.70 -25.87 24.52
C PRO A 19 6.66 -26.75 23.71
N LEU A 20 7.48 -26.11 22.91
CA LEU A 20 8.32 -26.64 21.84
C LEU A 20 9.58 -27.41 22.28
N SER A 21 9.70 -27.80 23.55
CA SER A 21 10.93 -28.42 24.08
C SER A 21 11.08 -29.94 23.87
N LYS A 22 10.15 -30.61 23.16
CA LYS A 22 10.16 -32.09 23.03
C LYS A 22 10.31 -32.66 21.59
N LEU A 23 10.53 -31.86 20.57
CA LEU A 23 10.34 -32.30 19.15
C LEU A 23 11.52 -31.96 18.20
N GLY A 24 12.70 -32.50 18.40
CA GLY A 24 13.89 -32.16 17.61
C GLY A 24 13.76 -32.34 16.07
N SER A 25 13.24 -33.43 15.56
CA SER A 25 13.11 -33.68 14.10
C SER A 25 11.85 -33.06 13.49
N GLU A 26 10.75 -33.01 14.22
CA GLU A 26 9.52 -32.35 13.79
C GLU A 26 9.65 -30.83 13.80
N MET A 27 10.49 -30.26 14.70
CA MET A 27 10.81 -28.84 14.74
C MET A 27 11.48 -28.38 13.45
N SER A 28 12.40 -29.17 12.88
CA SER A 28 13.08 -28.83 11.61
C SER A 28 12.07 -28.79 10.45
N LYS A 29 11.15 -29.77 10.38
CA LYS A 29 10.07 -29.76 9.39
C LYS A 29 9.12 -28.57 9.57
N TYR A 30 8.72 -28.28 10.80
CA TYR A 30 7.87 -27.13 11.13
C TYR A 30 8.48 -25.81 10.65
N LEU A 31 9.76 -25.57 10.95
CA LEU A 31 10.48 -24.37 10.56
C LEU A 31 10.67 -24.27 9.03
N SER A 32 10.89 -25.41 8.35
CA SER A 32 10.99 -25.43 6.89
C SER A 32 9.66 -25.08 6.22
N VAL A 33 8.54 -25.62 6.71
CA VAL A 33 7.19 -25.30 6.22
C VAL A 33 6.84 -23.84 6.49
N GLN A 34 7.15 -23.35 7.70
CA GLN A 34 6.90 -21.94 8.06
C GLN A 34 7.70 -20.98 7.16
N LYS A 35 8.98 -21.26 6.92
CA LYS A 35 9.82 -20.49 6.00
C LYS A 35 9.29 -20.54 4.57
N ARG A 36 8.90 -21.73 4.09
CA ARG A 36 8.37 -21.88 2.74
C ARG A 36 7.04 -21.16 2.56
N LEU A 37 6.14 -21.25 3.53
CA LEU A 37 4.87 -20.53 3.48
C LEU A 37 5.10 -19.00 3.55
N HIS A 38 6.07 -18.55 4.36
CA HIS A 38 6.46 -17.15 4.40
C HIS A 38 6.94 -16.66 3.03
N GLN A 39 7.81 -17.44 2.35
CA GLN A 39 8.29 -17.14 0.99
C GLN A 39 7.16 -17.08 -0.05
N ILE A 40 6.13 -17.92 0.10
CA ILE A 40 4.97 -17.92 -0.82
C ILE A 40 4.05 -16.73 -0.58
N LEU A 41 3.90 -16.31 0.67
CA LEU A 41 3.01 -15.20 1.07
C LEU A 41 3.70 -13.84 1.12
N GLU A 42 5.02 -13.82 1.25
CA GLU A 42 5.82 -12.63 0.99
C GLU A 42 5.93 -12.46 -0.53
N ARG A 43 6.04 -11.24 -1.01
CA ARG A 43 6.16 -10.94 -2.44
C ARG A 43 6.98 -11.97 -3.21
N ALA A 44 6.49 -12.34 -4.37
CA ALA A 44 7.15 -13.30 -5.24
C ALA A 44 8.60 -12.90 -5.50
N ASN A 45 9.54 -13.62 -4.88
CA ASN A 45 10.94 -13.58 -5.28
C ASN A 45 11.07 -14.13 -6.70
N PHE A 46 11.92 -13.51 -7.50
CA PHE A 46 12.14 -13.94 -8.88
C PHE A 46 12.59 -15.39 -8.90
N GLY A 47 11.80 -16.24 -9.61
CA GLY A 47 12.07 -17.68 -9.74
C GLY A 47 11.03 -18.57 -9.08
N ASP A 48 10.20 -18.08 -8.15
CA ASP A 48 9.15 -18.89 -7.50
C ASP A 48 7.80 -18.76 -8.22
N ASN A 49 7.50 -19.70 -9.08
CA ASN A 49 6.24 -19.74 -9.82
C ASN A 49 5.00 -19.89 -8.92
N ILE A 50 5.14 -20.50 -7.75
CA ILE A 50 4.02 -20.70 -6.81
C ILE A 50 3.67 -19.37 -6.17
N SER A 51 4.65 -18.65 -5.64
CA SER A 51 4.45 -17.32 -5.05
C SER A 51 3.79 -16.36 -6.07
N ARG A 52 4.30 -16.31 -7.31
CA ARG A 52 3.73 -15.47 -8.37
C ARG A 52 2.28 -15.81 -8.73
N LYS A 53 1.92 -17.10 -8.75
CA LYS A 53 0.53 -17.54 -9.00
C LYS A 53 -0.37 -17.17 -7.83
N THR A 54 0.11 -17.29 -6.60
CA THR A 54 -0.63 -16.90 -5.38
C THR A 54 -0.89 -15.39 -5.37
N ASP A 55 0.12 -14.56 -5.65
CA ASP A 55 -0.03 -13.11 -5.73
C ASP A 55 -1.01 -12.71 -6.84
N LEU A 56 -0.92 -13.35 -8.01
CA LEU A 56 -1.85 -13.10 -9.11
C LEU A 56 -3.29 -13.48 -8.74
N PHE A 57 -3.48 -14.64 -8.13
CA PHE A 57 -4.80 -15.11 -7.67
C PHE A 57 -5.40 -14.13 -6.65
N LEU A 58 -4.63 -13.72 -5.65
CA LEU A 58 -5.09 -12.78 -4.62
C LEU A 58 -5.37 -11.40 -5.21
N THR A 59 -4.54 -10.92 -6.13
CA THR A 59 -4.76 -9.66 -6.85
C THR A 59 -6.06 -9.69 -7.65
N VAL A 60 -6.29 -10.74 -8.44
CA VAL A 60 -7.53 -10.91 -9.22
C VAL A 60 -8.74 -11.00 -8.29
N LEU A 61 -8.62 -11.73 -7.18
CA LEU A 61 -9.71 -11.83 -6.19
C LEU A 61 -10.07 -10.48 -5.59
N VAL A 62 -9.09 -9.63 -5.27
CA VAL A 62 -9.32 -8.26 -4.80
C VAL A 62 -10.05 -7.43 -5.86
N ILE A 63 -9.60 -7.47 -7.12
CA ILE A 63 -10.21 -6.72 -8.22
C ILE A 63 -11.66 -7.16 -8.43
N VAL A 64 -11.92 -8.48 -8.48
CA VAL A 64 -13.27 -9.03 -8.62
C VAL A 64 -14.17 -8.59 -7.46
N ASN A 65 -13.65 -8.56 -6.23
CA ASN A 65 -14.40 -8.06 -5.08
C ASN A 65 -14.77 -6.57 -5.19
N VAL A 66 -13.83 -5.74 -5.62
CA VAL A 66 -14.09 -4.29 -5.81
C VAL A 66 -15.18 -4.08 -6.86
N ILE A 67 -15.08 -4.78 -7.99
CA ILE A 67 -16.10 -4.75 -9.05
C ILE A 67 -17.45 -5.23 -8.49
N SER A 68 -17.44 -6.33 -7.72
CA SER A 68 -18.66 -6.88 -7.10
C SER A 68 -19.34 -5.88 -6.18
N VAL A 69 -18.60 -5.22 -5.28
CA VAL A 69 -19.17 -4.20 -4.37
C VAL A 69 -19.71 -2.99 -5.16
N THR A 70 -19.04 -2.61 -6.24
CA THR A 70 -19.50 -1.53 -7.12
C THR A 70 -20.82 -1.91 -7.80
N LEU A 71 -20.92 -3.13 -8.35
CA LEU A 71 -22.17 -3.63 -8.97
C LEU A 71 -23.29 -3.84 -7.95
N GLU A 72 -22.96 -4.26 -6.72
CA GLU A 72 -23.93 -4.39 -5.61
C GLU A 72 -24.61 -3.05 -5.26
N SER A 73 -23.98 -1.92 -5.60
CA SER A 73 -24.58 -0.59 -5.40
C SER A 73 -25.74 -0.28 -6.35
N VAL A 74 -25.85 -1.01 -7.47
CA VAL A 74 -26.93 -0.86 -8.45
C VAL A 74 -28.12 -1.74 -8.04
N PRO A 75 -29.29 -1.15 -7.65
CA PRO A 75 -30.40 -1.93 -7.08
C PRO A 75 -30.91 -3.06 -7.96
N GLU A 76 -30.98 -2.84 -9.26
CA GLU A 76 -31.47 -3.81 -10.25
C GLU A 76 -30.55 -5.04 -10.33
N VAL A 77 -29.22 -4.82 -10.34
CA VAL A 77 -28.23 -5.88 -10.39
C VAL A 77 -28.19 -6.65 -9.06
N TYR A 78 -28.31 -5.93 -7.95
CA TYR A 78 -28.35 -6.55 -6.62
C TYR A 78 -29.57 -7.47 -6.46
N MET A 79 -30.76 -7.03 -6.88
CA MET A 79 -31.98 -7.86 -6.81
C MET A 79 -31.87 -9.12 -7.65
N ALA A 80 -31.24 -9.02 -8.83
CA ALA A 80 -31.09 -10.16 -9.73
C ALA A 80 -30.09 -11.21 -9.24
N GLN A 81 -29.02 -10.82 -8.53
CA GLN A 81 -27.88 -11.68 -8.23
C GLN A 81 -27.40 -11.65 -6.76
N SER A 82 -28.28 -11.33 -5.82
CA SER A 82 -27.94 -11.19 -4.39
C SER A 82 -27.22 -12.41 -3.79
N LYS A 83 -27.62 -13.63 -4.20
CA LYS A 83 -26.97 -14.87 -3.76
C LYS A 83 -25.55 -15.00 -4.29
N ALA A 84 -25.30 -14.62 -5.54
CA ALA A 84 -23.98 -14.67 -6.14
C ALA A 84 -23.01 -13.71 -5.42
N PHE A 85 -23.46 -12.49 -5.12
CA PHE A 85 -22.67 -11.52 -4.34
C PHE A 85 -22.35 -12.03 -2.93
N ALA A 86 -23.33 -12.60 -2.23
CA ALA A 86 -23.13 -13.17 -0.90
C ALA A 86 -22.13 -14.34 -0.90
N ASN A 87 -22.21 -15.24 -1.88
CA ASN A 87 -21.30 -16.36 -2.02
C ASN A 87 -19.87 -15.90 -2.33
N LEU A 88 -19.71 -14.93 -3.24
CA LEU A 88 -18.41 -14.35 -3.58
C LEU A 88 -17.80 -13.64 -2.36
N GLU A 89 -18.61 -12.90 -1.61
CA GLU A 89 -18.15 -12.25 -0.38
C GLU A 89 -17.66 -13.28 0.63
N MET A 90 -18.45 -14.33 0.91
CA MET A 90 -18.08 -15.37 1.86
C MET A 90 -16.79 -16.10 1.45
N PHE A 91 -16.68 -16.48 0.18
CA PHE A 91 -15.48 -17.10 -0.37
C PHE A 91 -14.25 -16.19 -0.19
N SER A 92 -14.37 -14.94 -0.57
CA SER A 92 -13.26 -13.99 -0.52
C SER A 92 -12.81 -13.70 0.90
N VAL A 93 -13.75 -13.53 1.83
CA VAL A 93 -13.43 -13.34 3.26
C VAL A 93 -12.75 -14.56 3.82
N ALA A 94 -13.19 -15.77 3.47
CA ALA A 94 -12.52 -17.00 3.90
C ALA A 94 -11.07 -17.04 3.40
N VAL A 95 -10.82 -16.76 2.12
CA VAL A 95 -9.48 -16.72 1.54
C VAL A 95 -8.60 -15.64 2.22
N PHE A 96 -9.09 -14.41 2.37
CA PHE A 96 -8.33 -13.33 3.02
C PHE A 96 -8.09 -13.58 4.50
N THR A 97 -9.02 -14.22 5.19
CA THR A 97 -8.81 -14.63 6.59
C THR A 97 -7.72 -15.68 6.71
N LEU A 98 -7.74 -16.70 5.84
CA LEU A 98 -6.69 -17.73 5.79
C LEU A 98 -5.33 -17.11 5.47
N GLU A 99 -5.27 -16.20 4.52
CA GLU A 99 -4.06 -15.46 4.17
C GLU A 99 -3.53 -14.66 5.36
N TYR A 100 -4.40 -13.89 6.04
CA TYR A 100 -4.02 -13.11 7.22
C TYR A 100 -3.48 -13.99 8.35
N LEU A 101 -4.18 -15.08 8.67
CA LEU A 101 -3.74 -16.03 9.68
C LEU A 101 -2.41 -16.69 9.32
N ALA A 102 -2.22 -17.06 8.04
CA ALA A 102 -0.99 -17.64 7.56
C ALA A 102 0.18 -16.65 7.64
N ARG A 103 -0.01 -15.38 7.28
CA ARG A 103 0.98 -14.31 7.46
C ARG A 103 1.31 -14.06 8.93
N LEU A 104 0.30 -14.02 9.79
CA LEU A 104 0.49 -13.88 11.23
C LEU A 104 1.27 -15.06 11.84
N TRP A 105 0.98 -16.26 11.36
CA TRP A 105 1.69 -17.46 11.79
C TRP A 105 3.15 -17.48 11.32
N THR A 106 3.43 -16.98 10.10
CA THR A 106 4.77 -16.96 9.51
C THR A 106 5.60 -15.72 9.89
N ALA A 107 5.01 -14.71 10.52
CA ALA A 107 5.70 -13.47 10.91
C ALA A 107 7.02 -13.68 11.72
N PRO A 108 7.15 -14.65 12.64
CA PRO A 108 8.40 -14.90 13.34
C PRO A 108 9.52 -15.47 12.45
N ALA A 109 9.18 -16.09 11.32
CA ALA A 109 10.17 -16.71 10.41
C ALA A 109 11.07 -15.66 9.71
N LYS A 110 10.65 -14.39 9.69
CA LYS A 110 11.39 -13.27 9.09
C LYS A 110 12.63 -12.89 9.90
N GLU A 111 12.56 -12.93 11.23
CA GLU A 111 13.61 -12.40 12.07
C GLU A 111 14.62 -13.46 12.55
N HIS A 112 14.26 -14.71 12.89
CA HIS A 112 15.19 -15.86 13.10
C HIS A 112 14.43 -17.11 13.56
N ALA A 113 14.85 -18.28 13.13
CA ALA A 113 14.14 -19.57 13.30
C ALA A 113 14.14 -20.16 14.74
N ASN A 114 14.90 -19.60 15.70
CA ASN A 114 15.08 -20.16 17.06
C ASN A 114 14.68 -19.18 18.16
N MET A 115 13.59 -18.43 17.96
CA MET A 115 13.13 -17.47 18.96
C MET A 115 12.26 -18.12 20.05
N GLY A 116 12.47 -17.72 21.30
CA GLY A 116 11.58 -18.08 22.41
C GLY A 116 10.15 -17.51 22.21
N PHE A 117 9.19 -18.07 22.94
CA PHE A 117 7.75 -17.74 22.82
C PHE A 117 7.45 -16.23 22.90
N ILE A 118 8.08 -15.51 23.85
CA ILE A 118 7.87 -14.07 24.04
C ILE A 118 8.27 -13.26 22.80
N LEU A 119 9.37 -13.63 22.16
CA LEU A 119 9.88 -12.93 20.97
C LEU A 119 9.01 -13.22 19.73
N SER A 120 8.52 -14.46 19.61
CA SER A 120 7.54 -14.82 18.56
C SER A 120 6.22 -14.06 18.70
N CYS A 121 5.75 -13.85 19.94
CA CYS A 121 4.55 -13.04 20.21
C CYS A 121 4.77 -11.57 19.85
N LYS A 122 5.96 -11.01 20.14
CA LYS A 122 6.34 -9.65 19.77
C LYS A 122 6.40 -9.45 18.24
N CYS A 123 6.93 -10.44 17.50
CA CYS A 123 6.95 -10.38 16.02
C CYS A 123 5.54 -10.40 15.44
N ARG A 124 4.63 -11.23 15.98
CA ARG A 124 3.22 -11.25 15.55
C ARG A 124 2.51 -9.92 15.84
N LEU A 125 2.73 -9.36 17.03
CA LEU A 125 2.17 -8.06 17.40
C LEU A 125 2.71 -6.95 16.47
N LYS A 126 4.02 -6.94 16.19
CA LYS A 126 4.64 -6.03 15.24
C LYS A 126 4.03 -6.15 13.83
N TYR A 127 3.71 -7.39 13.39
CA TYR A 127 3.04 -7.60 12.11
C TYR A 127 1.61 -7.03 12.12
N ILE A 128 0.81 -7.26 13.17
CA ILE A 128 -0.57 -6.73 13.28
C ILE A 128 -0.59 -5.21 13.13
N PHE A 129 0.37 -4.52 13.74
CA PHE A 129 0.51 -3.06 13.67
C PHE A 129 1.37 -2.57 12.49
N SER A 130 1.85 -3.47 11.63
CA SER A 130 2.51 -3.08 10.38
C SER A 130 1.49 -2.58 9.36
N PHE A 131 1.95 -1.79 8.40
CA PHE A 131 1.11 -1.28 7.32
C PHE A 131 0.37 -2.41 6.59
N GLY A 132 1.07 -3.48 6.20
CA GLY A 132 0.48 -4.64 5.55
C GLY A 132 -0.53 -5.39 6.45
N GLY A 133 -0.20 -5.59 7.72
CA GLY A 133 -1.08 -6.25 8.68
C GLY A 133 -2.38 -5.49 8.95
N ILE A 134 -2.31 -4.15 9.04
CA ILE A 134 -3.50 -3.28 9.18
C ILE A 134 -4.38 -3.36 7.93
N ILE A 135 -3.80 -3.33 6.74
CA ILE A 135 -4.54 -3.47 5.48
C ILE A 135 -5.24 -4.83 5.40
N ASP A 136 -4.53 -5.90 5.74
CA ASP A 136 -5.11 -7.24 5.75
C ASP A 136 -6.28 -7.33 6.74
N LEU A 137 -6.13 -6.77 7.94
CA LEU A 137 -7.19 -6.72 8.93
C LEU A 137 -8.39 -5.90 8.45
N LEU A 138 -8.17 -4.69 7.91
CA LEU A 138 -9.22 -3.83 7.39
C LEU A 138 -10.00 -4.48 6.24
N SER A 139 -9.37 -5.36 5.47
CA SER A 139 -10.03 -6.05 4.34
C SER A 139 -11.10 -7.06 4.78
N ILE A 140 -10.93 -7.67 5.97
CA ILE A 140 -11.85 -8.68 6.52
C ILE A 140 -12.76 -8.11 7.61
N LEU A 141 -12.35 -7.04 8.26
CA LEU A 141 -13.02 -6.43 9.42
C LEU A 141 -14.52 -6.11 9.18
N PRO A 142 -14.94 -5.52 8.03
CA PRO A 142 -16.35 -5.17 7.81
C PRO A 142 -17.27 -6.37 7.87
N PHE A 143 -16.84 -7.54 7.40
CA PHE A 143 -17.62 -8.78 7.44
C PHE A 143 -17.83 -9.26 8.89
N TYR A 144 -16.77 -9.28 9.69
CA TYR A 144 -16.86 -9.70 11.08
C TYR A 144 -17.62 -8.68 11.94
N LEU A 145 -17.44 -7.37 11.72
CA LEU A 145 -18.21 -6.34 12.40
C LEU A 145 -19.72 -6.50 12.15
N ARG A 146 -20.12 -6.80 10.92
CA ARG A 146 -21.53 -7.08 10.60
C ARG A 146 -22.05 -8.30 11.36
N SER A 147 -21.23 -9.34 11.55
CA SER A 147 -21.62 -10.56 12.24
C SER A 147 -21.77 -10.35 13.76
N PHE A 148 -20.90 -9.56 14.35
CA PHE A 148 -20.88 -9.33 15.81
C PHE A 148 -21.76 -8.15 16.24
N PHE A 149 -21.96 -7.18 15.37
CA PHE A 149 -22.70 -5.94 15.66
C PHE A 149 -23.81 -5.71 14.61
N PRO A 150 -24.92 -6.45 14.67
CA PRO A 150 -26.00 -6.34 13.68
C PRO A 150 -26.72 -4.98 13.69
N TYR A 151 -26.50 -4.16 14.72
CA TYR A 151 -27.09 -2.81 14.85
C TYR A 151 -26.27 -1.71 14.13
N LEU A 152 -25.07 -2.01 13.63
CA LEU A 152 -24.30 -1.04 12.84
C LEU A 152 -24.98 -0.79 11.48
N ASP A 153 -24.94 0.46 11.02
CA ASP A 153 -25.48 0.82 9.71
C ASP A 153 -24.81 0.00 8.62
N LEU A 154 -25.62 -0.85 7.99
CA LEU A 154 -25.17 -1.76 6.93
C LEU A 154 -24.60 -1.00 5.71
N ARG A 155 -24.99 0.28 5.50
CA ARG A 155 -24.48 1.11 4.40
C ARG A 155 -23.01 1.45 4.61
N VAL A 156 -22.64 1.86 5.82
CA VAL A 156 -21.24 2.18 6.18
C VAL A 156 -20.37 0.93 6.07
N LEU A 157 -20.82 -0.21 6.61
CA LEU A 157 -20.08 -1.47 6.50
C LEU A 157 -19.90 -1.93 5.05
N ARG A 158 -20.88 -1.67 4.19
CA ARG A 158 -20.76 -1.95 2.75
C ARG A 158 -19.70 -1.08 2.10
N ALA A 159 -19.68 0.23 2.39
CA ALA A 159 -18.66 1.14 1.88
C ALA A 159 -17.24 0.75 2.37
N LEU A 160 -17.10 0.33 3.64
CA LEU A 160 -15.81 -0.12 4.18
C LEU A 160 -15.26 -1.37 3.48
N ARG A 161 -16.08 -2.17 2.79
CA ARG A 161 -15.59 -3.31 1.98
C ARG A 161 -14.68 -2.86 0.83
N LEU A 162 -14.85 -1.62 0.32
CA LEU A 162 -13.98 -1.05 -0.71
C LEU A 162 -12.53 -0.89 -0.22
N LEU A 163 -12.29 -0.82 1.10
CA LEU A 163 -10.93 -0.76 1.65
C LEU A 163 -10.08 -1.99 1.28
N ARG A 164 -10.71 -3.10 0.83
CA ARG A 164 -9.99 -4.26 0.28
C ARG A 164 -9.08 -3.90 -0.90
N ILE A 165 -9.37 -2.81 -1.63
CA ILE A 165 -8.50 -2.34 -2.72
C ILE A 165 -7.09 -2.02 -2.22
N LEU A 166 -6.94 -1.61 -0.96
CA LEU A 166 -5.64 -1.33 -0.34
C LEU A 166 -4.74 -2.57 -0.31
N LYS A 167 -5.31 -3.80 -0.34
CA LYS A 167 -4.54 -5.04 -0.42
C LYS A 167 -3.67 -5.13 -1.66
N LEU A 168 -4.01 -4.42 -2.74
CA LEU A 168 -3.18 -4.36 -3.94
C LEU A 168 -1.77 -3.83 -3.67
N SER A 169 -1.61 -3.00 -2.61
CA SER A 169 -0.30 -2.51 -2.19
C SER A 169 0.61 -3.62 -1.68
N ASN A 170 0.03 -4.68 -1.07
CA ASN A 170 0.80 -5.80 -0.54
C ASN A 170 1.40 -6.69 -1.65
N TYR A 171 0.86 -6.62 -2.88
CA TYR A 171 1.29 -7.43 -4.03
C TYR A 171 2.08 -6.63 -5.08
N ASN A 172 2.18 -5.30 -4.93
CA ASN A 172 2.82 -4.44 -5.91
C ASN A 172 4.03 -3.70 -5.31
N SER A 173 5.23 -3.96 -5.87
CA SER A 173 6.46 -3.29 -5.44
C SER A 173 6.46 -1.78 -5.69
N ALA A 174 5.80 -1.33 -6.76
CA ALA A 174 5.73 0.11 -7.07
C ALA A 174 5.01 0.91 -5.98
N MET A 175 4.02 0.31 -5.29
CA MET A 175 3.34 0.96 -4.18
C MET A 175 4.23 1.09 -2.94
N GLU A 176 5.05 0.08 -2.64
CA GLU A 176 6.02 0.16 -1.54
C GLU A 176 7.08 1.22 -1.81
N ASP A 177 7.62 1.23 -3.04
CA ASP A 177 8.57 2.24 -3.49
C ASP A 177 8.00 3.66 -3.36
N LEU A 178 6.71 3.83 -3.71
CA LEU A 178 6.02 5.11 -3.56
C LEU A 178 5.88 5.51 -2.08
N PHE A 179 5.47 4.56 -1.21
CA PHE A 179 5.36 4.85 0.22
C PHE A 179 6.71 5.12 0.86
N GLU A 180 7.76 4.40 0.46
CA GLU A 180 9.13 4.66 0.93
C GLU A 180 9.60 6.06 0.52
N ALA A 181 9.37 6.47 -0.73
CA ALA A 181 9.67 7.80 -1.23
C ALA A 181 8.95 8.89 -0.43
N ILE A 182 7.64 8.72 -0.20
CA ILE A 182 6.83 9.64 0.61
C ILE A 182 7.35 9.70 2.06
N PHE A 183 7.71 8.56 2.63
CA PHE A 183 8.20 8.50 4.01
C PHE A 183 9.60 9.11 4.18
N GLU A 184 10.49 8.96 3.20
CA GLU A 184 11.80 9.62 3.19
C GLU A 184 11.64 11.15 3.19
N GLU A 185 10.74 11.67 2.36
CA GLU A 185 10.51 13.11 2.19
C GLU A 185 9.42 13.69 3.13
N ARG A 186 9.02 12.96 4.16
CA ARG A 186 7.93 13.39 5.05
C ARG A 186 8.13 14.77 5.65
N LYS A 187 9.38 15.19 5.92
CA LYS A 187 9.66 16.52 6.47
C LYS A 187 9.31 17.63 5.46
N SER A 188 9.70 17.45 4.21
CA SER A 188 9.39 18.38 3.11
C SER A 188 7.90 18.41 2.82
N LEU A 189 7.25 17.24 2.85
CA LEU A 189 5.80 17.12 2.68
C LEU A 189 5.02 17.76 3.83
N TYR A 190 5.45 17.60 5.09
CA TYR A 190 4.84 18.30 6.22
C TYR A 190 4.99 19.83 6.10
N ALA A 191 6.13 20.34 5.62
CA ALA A 191 6.30 21.76 5.39
C ALA A 191 5.34 22.29 4.30
N ALA A 192 5.19 21.55 3.20
CA ALA A 192 4.24 21.87 2.14
C ALA A 192 2.78 21.81 2.63
N LEU A 193 2.41 20.79 3.41
CA LEU A 193 1.08 20.67 4.01
C LEU A 193 0.80 21.81 4.99
N TYR A 194 1.78 22.18 5.81
CA TYR A 194 1.66 23.31 6.72
C TYR A 194 1.40 24.63 5.97
N LEU A 195 2.16 24.87 4.90
CA LEU A 195 1.95 26.02 4.02
C LEU A 195 0.54 25.99 3.41
N PHE A 196 0.10 24.83 2.91
CA PHE A 196 -1.25 24.64 2.37
C PHE A 196 -2.32 25.01 3.39
N ILE A 197 -2.21 24.51 4.62
CA ILE A 197 -3.17 24.77 5.70
C ILE A 197 -3.25 26.27 6.02
N ILE A 198 -2.10 26.96 6.08
CA ILE A 198 -2.08 28.41 6.30
C ILE A 198 -2.81 29.14 5.18
N VAL A 199 -2.44 28.87 3.91
CA VAL A 199 -3.06 29.50 2.74
C VAL A 199 -4.56 29.20 2.70
N PHE A 200 -4.94 27.97 2.99
CA PHE A 200 -6.32 27.51 3.02
C PHE A 200 -7.16 28.27 4.06
N ILE A 201 -6.68 28.38 5.32
CA ILE A 201 -7.40 29.08 6.38
C ILE A 201 -7.47 30.58 6.09
N VAL A 202 -6.37 31.17 5.65
CA VAL A 202 -6.30 32.61 5.33
C VAL A 202 -7.24 32.94 4.17
N SER A 203 -7.17 32.19 3.07
CA SER A 203 -8.04 32.39 1.90
C SER A 203 -9.52 32.26 2.25
N SER A 204 -9.87 31.24 3.05
CA SER A 204 -11.24 31.01 3.52
C SER A 204 -11.77 32.14 4.36
N SER A 205 -10.95 32.62 5.31
CA SER A 205 -11.33 33.69 6.21
C SER A 205 -11.47 35.05 5.47
N LEU A 206 -10.51 35.36 4.59
CA LEU A 206 -10.58 36.59 3.79
C LEU A 206 -11.81 36.58 2.86
N MET A 207 -12.09 35.44 2.23
CA MET A 207 -13.26 35.30 1.37
C MET A 207 -14.56 35.46 2.16
N TYR A 208 -14.68 34.86 3.34
CA TYR A 208 -15.82 35.05 4.22
C TYR A 208 -16.05 36.53 4.53
N PHE A 209 -15.02 37.27 4.96
CA PHE A 209 -15.16 38.69 5.28
C PHE A 209 -15.50 39.54 4.07
N ALA A 210 -15.04 39.17 2.87
CA ALA A 210 -15.32 39.94 1.65
C ALA A 210 -16.74 39.70 1.11
N GLU A 211 -17.30 38.48 1.25
CA GLU A 211 -18.50 38.07 0.55
C GLU A 211 -19.74 37.84 1.44
N ASN A 212 -19.57 37.57 2.74
CA ASN A 212 -20.66 37.19 3.63
C ASN A 212 -21.85 38.17 3.64
N ARG A 213 -21.60 39.49 3.57
CA ARG A 213 -22.64 40.50 3.59
C ARG A 213 -23.41 40.61 2.28
N VAL A 214 -22.78 40.30 1.15
CA VAL A 214 -23.31 40.51 -0.20
C VAL A 214 -23.81 39.18 -0.79
N HIS A 215 -23.17 38.08 -0.44
CA HIS A 215 -23.47 36.74 -0.90
C HIS A 215 -23.64 35.73 0.27
N PRO A 216 -24.65 35.95 1.15
CA PRO A 216 -24.81 35.19 2.37
C PRO A 216 -25.22 33.71 2.12
N THR A 217 -25.67 33.37 0.92
CA THR A 217 -26.02 31.98 0.56
C THR A 217 -24.82 31.12 0.22
N GLY A 218 -23.77 31.71 -0.35
CA GLY A 218 -22.53 31.01 -0.74
C GLY A 218 -21.45 31.02 0.34
N PHE A 219 -21.38 32.11 1.12
CA PHE A 219 -20.33 32.33 2.12
C PHE A 219 -20.93 32.61 3.50
N LYS A 220 -21.79 31.72 4.02
CA LYS A 220 -22.51 31.84 5.30
C LYS A 220 -21.59 31.90 6.51
N SER A 221 -20.51 31.14 6.45
CA SER A 221 -19.56 30.94 7.53
C SER A 221 -18.15 30.68 6.99
N ILE A 222 -17.15 30.74 7.86
CA ILE A 222 -15.77 30.35 7.48
C ILE A 222 -15.73 28.88 6.98
N PRO A 223 -16.38 27.88 7.62
CA PRO A 223 -16.44 26.53 7.07
C PRO A 223 -17.07 26.42 5.67
N ASP A 224 -18.10 27.21 5.36
CA ASP A 224 -18.65 27.24 3.99
C ASP A 224 -17.64 27.83 3.01
N SER A 225 -16.94 28.88 3.42
CA SER A 225 -15.85 29.49 2.63
C SER A 225 -14.64 28.55 2.46
N MET A 226 -14.40 27.63 3.42
CA MET A 226 -13.39 26.58 3.30
C MET A 226 -13.68 25.63 2.14
N TYR A 227 -14.94 25.28 1.89
CA TYR A 227 -15.29 24.50 0.71
C TYR A 227 -14.84 25.21 -0.57
N TRP A 228 -15.20 26.49 -0.74
CA TRP A 228 -14.76 27.27 -1.89
C TRP A 228 -13.23 27.35 -1.99
N ALA A 229 -12.54 27.62 -0.88
CA ALA A 229 -11.08 27.70 -0.87
C ALA A 229 -10.43 26.38 -1.25
N MET A 230 -10.96 25.24 -0.75
CA MET A 230 -10.45 23.90 -1.08
C MET A 230 -10.52 23.65 -2.58
N ILE A 231 -11.69 23.82 -3.19
CA ILE A 231 -11.87 23.55 -4.63
C ILE A 231 -11.09 24.53 -5.51
N THR A 232 -10.84 25.76 -5.02
CA THR A 232 -10.04 26.77 -5.74
C THR A 232 -8.54 26.47 -5.65
N LEU A 233 -8.02 26.24 -4.43
CA LEU A 233 -6.61 25.95 -4.20
C LEU A 233 -6.17 24.62 -4.84
N THR A 234 -7.06 23.63 -4.88
CA THR A 234 -6.80 22.35 -5.55
C THR A 234 -7.06 22.42 -7.06
N THR A 235 -7.40 23.58 -7.60
CA THR A 235 -7.68 23.80 -9.04
C THR A 235 -8.87 23.03 -9.62
N VAL A 236 -9.78 22.52 -8.77
CA VAL A 236 -11.01 21.81 -9.19
C VAL A 236 -12.03 22.81 -9.74
N GLY A 237 -12.37 23.86 -8.98
CA GLY A 237 -13.17 25.00 -9.42
C GLY A 237 -14.53 24.66 -10.00
N TYR A 238 -15.42 23.97 -9.26
CA TYR A 238 -16.77 23.62 -9.75
C TYR A 238 -17.61 24.82 -10.22
N GLY A 239 -17.37 26.02 -9.64
CA GLY A 239 -18.07 27.24 -10.02
C GLY A 239 -19.48 27.37 -9.43
N ASP A 240 -19.88 26.46 -8.54
CA ASP A 240 -21.14 26.46 -7.80
C ASP A 240 -21.21 27.60 -6.76
N VAL A 241 -20.07 27.97 -6.19
CA VAL A 241 -19.91 29.12 -5.32
C VAL A 241 -18.77 30.00 -5.86
N THR A 242 -19.06 31.26 -6.19
CA THR A 242 -18.08 32.19 -6.75
C THR A 242 -18.19 33.58 -6.11
N PRO A 243 -17.07 34.31 -5.91
CA PRO A 243 -17.12 35.67 -5.36
C PRO A 243 -17.73 36.64 -6.36
N ILE A 244 -18.59 37.54 -5.86
CA ILE A 244 -19.25 38.58 -6.67
C ILE A 244 -18.65 39.97 -6.43
N THR A 245 -18.08 40.24 -5.24
CA THR A 245 -17.47 41.53 -4.92
C THR A 245 -16.11 41.70 -5.62
N ALA A 246 -15.67 42.91 -5.85
CA ALA A 246 -14.34 43.23 -6.39
C ALA A 246 -13.23 42.71 -5.45
N ALA A 247 -13.40 42.85 -4.13
CA ALA A 247 -12.47 42.36 -3.13
C ALA A 247 -12.39 40.82 -3.15
N GLY A 248 -13.56 40.14 -3.19
CA GLY A 248 -13.61 38.67 -3.30
C GLY A 248 -12.96 38.14 -4.56
N LYS A 249 -13.15 38.81 -5.71
CA LYS A 249 -12.49 38.44 -6.98
C LYS A 249 -10.99 38.59 -6.91
N PHE A 250 -10.48 39.66 -6.26
CA PHE A 250 -9.04 39.82 -6.05
C PHE A 250 -8.46 38.71 -5.15
N ILE A 251 -9.15 38.40 -4.04
CA ILE A 251 -8.77 37.29 -3.15
C ILE A 251 -8.78 35.97 -3.92
N ALA A 252 -9.77 35.74 -4.80
CA ALA A 252 -9.86 34.52 -5.60
C ALA A 252 -8.65 34.37 -6.52
N VAL A 253 -8.24 35.43 -7.22
CA VAL A 253 -7.06 35.40 -8.09
C VAL A 253 -5.80 35.08 -7.29
N ALA A 254 -5.60 35.80 -6.16
CA ALA A 254 -4.45 35.53 -5.28
C ALA A 254 -4.43 34.10 -4.74
N SER A 255 -5.58 33.61 -4.30
CA SER A 255 -5.74 32.21 -3.81
C SER A 255 -5.46 31.19 -4.92
N ALA A 256 -5.94 31.42 -6.13
CA ALA A 256 -5.69 30.52 -7.26
C ALA A 256 -4.19 30.42 -7.57
N VAL A 257 -3.48 31.54 -7.62
CA VAL A 257 -2.02 31.57 -7.83
C VAL A 257 -1.30 30.80 -6.72
N LEU A 258 -1.65 31.07 -5.45
CA LEU A 258 -1.05 30.36 -4.32
C LEU A 258 -1.37 28.86 -4.36
N GLY A 259 -2.58 28.48 -4.74
CA GLY A 259 -2.98 27.08 -4.92
C GLY A 259 -2.10 26.35 -5.92
N VAL A 260 -1.87 26.94 -7.10
CA VAL A 260 -0.98 26.37 -8.13
C VAL A 260 0.43 26.18 -7.58
N VAL A 261 0.96 27.16 -6.85
CA VAL A 261 2.31 27.09 -6.26
C VAL A 261 2.41 25.93 -5.26
N VAL A 262 1.42 25.77 -4.37
CA VAL A 262 1.44 24.71 -3.36
C VAL A 262 1.31 23.31 -3.99
N VAL A 263 0.42 23.15 -4.96
CA VAL A 263 0.26 21.87 -5.69
C VAL A 263 1.54 21.52 -6.44
N ALA A 264 2.15 22.51 -7.11
CA ALA A 264 3.42 22.32 -7.80
C ALA A 264 4.56 21.92 -6.85
N LEU A 265 4.61 22.52 -5.64
CA LEU A 265 5.58 22.18 -4.60
C LEU A 265 5.46 20.72 -4.17
N VAL A 266 4.25 20.25 -3.84
CA VAL A 266 4.01 18.85 -3.44
C VAL A 266 4.39 17.89 -4.55
N THR A 267 3.97 18.18 -5.79
CA THR A 267 4.31 17.35 -6.96
C THR A 267 5.82 17.30 -7.20
N GLY A 268 6.49 18.45 -7.07
CA GLY A 268 7.95 18.56 -7.22
C GLY A 268 8.72 17.75 -6.16
N ILE A 269 8.28 17.78 -4.90
CA ILE A 269 8.87 17.00 -3.81
C ILE A 269 8.76 15.49 -4.12
N ILE A 270 7.57 15.01 -4.49
CA ILE A 270 7.33 13.59 -4.80
C ILE A 270 8.17 13.17 -6.02
N ALA A 271 8.18 13.96 -7.09
CA ALA A 271 8.96 13.67 -8.29
C ALA A 271 10.48 13.63 -8.00
N SER A 272 10.97 14.58 -7.18
CA SER A 272 12.38 14.61 -6.77
C SER A 272 12.77 13.37 -5.95
N SER A 273 11.93 12.96 -5.00
CA SER A 273 12.16 11.78 -4.19
C SER A 273 12.21 10.50 -5.04
N PHE A 274 11.27 10.36 -5.97
CA PHE A 274 11.25 9.23 -6.88
C PHE A 274 12.52 9.17 -7.76
N ASN A 275 12.96 10.31 -8.28
CA ASN A 275 14.21 10.39 -9.04
C ASN A 275 15.44 10.04 -8.19
N ALA A 276 15.49 10.51 -6.94
CA ALA A 276 16.57 10.17 -6.02
C ALA A 276 16.64 8.66 -5.71
N GLN A 277 15.50 8.00 -5.52
CA GLN A 277 15.45 6.54 -5.35
C GLN A 277 15.93 5.80 -6.60
N MET A 278 15.52 6.23 -7.79
CA MET A 278 15.99 5.63 -9.05
C MET A 278 17.49 5.79 -9.22
N GLU A 279 18.06 6.94 -8.83
CA GLU A 279 19.51 7.17 -8.90
C GLU A 279 20.28 6.34 -7.87
N ARG A 280 19.75 6.19 -6.63
CA ARG A 280 20.33 5.28 -5.62
C ARG A 280 20.39 3.84 -6.12
N ARG A 281 19.30 3.32 -6.73
CA ARG A 281 19.25 1.97 -7.31
C ARG A 281 20.30 1.80 -8.41
N LYS A 282 20.48 2.82 -9.25
CA LYS A 282 21.51 2.86 -10.28
C LYS A 282 22.91 2.77 -9.67
N ILE A 283 23.21 3.58 -8.66
CA ILE A 283 24.52 3.60 -7.97
C ILE A 283 24.80 2.23 -7.34
N ILE A 284 23.81 1.63 -6.66
CA ILE A 284 23.96 0.29 -6.06
C ILE A 284 24.23 -0.75 -7.15
N PHE A 285 23.53 -0.70 -8.26
CA PHE A 285 23.72 -1.62 -9.37
C PHE A 285 25.12 -1.45 -9.99
N GLU A 286 25.57 -0.22 -10.23
CA GLU A 286 26.91 0.08 -10.74
C GLU A 286 28.02 -0.41 -9.78
N ASP A 287 27.83 -0.26 -8.47
CA ASP A 287 28.79 -0.76 -7.46
C ASP A 287 28.89 -2.30 -7.49
N GLN A 288 27.76 -3.00 -7.65
CA GLN A 288 27.75 -4.46 -7.79
C GLN A 288 28.41 -4.91 -9.12
N VAL A 289 28.11 -4.22 -10.22
CA VAL A 289 28.80 -4.48 -11.50
C VAL A 289 30.30 -4.26 -11.37
N ARG A 290 30.73 -3.20 -10.66
CA ARG A 290 32.13 -2.90 -10.42
C ARG A 290 32.83 -3.98 -9.59
N LYS A 291 32.13 -4.52 -8.59
CA LYS A 291 32.64 -5.65 -7.77
C LYS A 291 32.71 -6.93 -8.58
N ALA A 292 31.70 -7.26 -9.36
CA ALA A 292 31.69 -8.43 -10.23
C ALA A 292 32.77 -8.38 -11.34
N LEU A 293 33.15 -7.18 -11.75
CA LEU A 293 34.23 -6.98 -12.75
C LEU A 293 35.63 -6.84 -12.12
N LEU A 294 35.86 -7.16 -10.83
CA LEU A 294 37.17 -7.01 -10.19
C LEU A 294 38.27 -7.85 -10.88
N ASP A 295 37.96 -9.04 -11.31
CA ASP A 295 38.83 -9.95 -12.07
C ASP A 295 38.81 -9.73 -13.58
N GLY A 296 37.95 -8.82 -14.08
CA GLY A 296 37.82 -8.46 -15.50
C GLY A 296 36.87 -9.37 -16.29
N ILE A 297 36.33 -10.44 -15.72
CA ILE A 297 35.45 -11.40 -16.38
C ILE A 297 34.18 -11.59 -15.56
N LEU A 298 33.00 -11.41 -16.18
CA LEU A 298 31.75 -11.74 -15.55
C LEU A 298 31.52 -13.25 -15.62
N ASP A 299 31.60 -13.94 -14.48
CA ASP A 299 31.23 -15.36 -14.37
C ASP A 299 29.71 -15.55 -14.48
N ASN A 300 29.28 -16.81 -14.71
CA ASN A 300 27.86 -17.12 -14.85
C ASN A 300 27.06 -16.87 -13.57
N SER A 301 27.63 -17.13 -12.40
CA SER A 301 27.02 -16.82 -11.09
C SER A 301 26.83 -15.31 -10.91
N GLU A 302 27.82 -14.50 -11.26
CA GLU A 302 27.74 -13.04 -11.17
C GLU A 302 26.71 -12.44 -12.14
N LYS A 303 26.58 -13.02 -13.34
CA LYS A 303 25.51 -12.65 -14.28
C LYS A 303 24.11 -12.94 -13.73
N GLU A 304 23.93 -14.08 -13.03
CA GLU A 304 22.67 -14.43 -12.39
C GLU A 304 22.37 -13.45 -11.25
N ASP A 305 23.33 -13.13 -10.39
CA ASP A 305 23.19 -12.17 -9.29
C ASP A 305 22.84 -10.76 -9.80
N LEU A 306 23.51 -10.29 -10.86
CA LEU A 306 23.22 -9.01 -11.49
C LEU A 306 21.82 -9.00 -12.15
N GLU A 307 21.41 -10.10 -12.77
CA GLU A 307 20.07 -10.24 -13.36
C GLU A 307 18.98 -10.27 -12.27
N GLU A 308 19.24 -10.91 -11.13
CA GLU A 308 18.35 -10.88 -9.98
C GLU A 308 18.23 -9.46 -9.42
N LEU A 309 19.35 -8.77 -9.23
CA LEU A 309 19.38 -7.39 -8.75
C LEU A 309 18.67 -6.43 -9.72
N ARG A 310 18.91 -6.59 -11.03
CA ARG A 310 18.20 -5.85 -12.08
C ARG A 310 16.67 -5.98 -11.94
N LYS A 311 16.21 -7.21 -11.79
CA LYS A 311 14.78 -7.52 -11.65
C LYS A 311 14.23 -6.95 -10.34
N ARG A 312 14.96 -7.10 -9.24
CA ARG A 312 14.60 -6.55 -7.93
C ARG A 312 14.42 -5.03 -7.96
N PHE A 313 15.27 -4.33 -8.72
CA PHE A 313 15.18 -2.88 -8.89
C PHE A 313 14.21 -2.44 -9.98
N GLY A 314 13.51 -3.37 -10.66
CA GLY A 314 12.61 -3.04 -11.77
C GLY A 314 13.32 -2.40 -12.97
N MET A 315 14.64 -2.60 -13.10
CA MET A 315 15.45 -1.98 -14.16
C MET A 315 15.25 -2.72 -15.47
N SER A 316 15.03 -1.98 -16.58
CA SER A 316 14.94 -2.57 -17.90
C SER A 316 16.29 -3.22 -18.30
N LYS A 317 16.24 -4.33 -19.06
CA LYS A 317 17.43 -5.02 -19.53
C LYS A 317 18.38 -4.07 -20.29
N ARG A 318 17.82 -3.25 -21.19
CA ARG A 318 18.57 -2.26 -21.96
C ARG A 318 19.37 -1.28 -21.08
N ARG A 319 18.76 -0.83 -19.97
CA ARG A 319 19.42 0.09 -19.02
C ARG A 319 20.52 -0.61 -18.23
N ALA A 320 20.29 -1.84 -17.79
CA ALA A 320 21.29 -2.63 -17.09
C ALA A 320 22.50 -2.95 -17.97
N ASP A 321 22.27 -3.39 -19.22
CA ASP A 321 23.33 -3.68 -20.17
C ASP A 321 24.18 -2.44 -20.47
N ALA A 322 23.54 -1.27 -20.63
CA ALA A 322 24.26 0.00 -20.82
C ALA A 322 25.15 0.38 -19.63
N LEU A 323 24.68 0.13 -18.38
CA LEU A 323 25.49 0.37 -17.18
C LEU A 323 26.68 -0.59 -17.08
N VAL A 324 26.48 -1.86 -17.42
CA VAL A 324 27.58 -2.85 -17.46
C VAL A 324 28.64 -2.42 -18.49
N GLU A 325 28.20 -1.98 -19.67
CA GLU A 325 29.11 -1.50 -20.71
C GLU A 325 29.84 -0.22 -20.31
N GLN A 326 29.13 0.72 -19.68
CA GLN A 326 29.73 1.95 -19.15
C GLN A 326 30.82 1.65 -18.12
N VAL A 327 30.57 0.75 -17.16
CA VAL A 327 31.57 0.37 -16.14
C VAL A 327 32.76 -0.33 -16.76
N LYS A 328 32.58 -1.15 -17.80
CA LYS A 328 33.68 -1.78 -18.55
C LYS A 328 34.54 -0.75 -19.25
N ASN A 329 33.95 0.24 -19.92
CA ASN A 329 34.67 1.26 -20.67
C ASN A 329 35.46 2.25 -19.80
N VAL A 330 35.05 2.49 -18.56
CA VAL A 330 35.76 3.34 -17.60
C VAL A 330 37.04 2.65 -17.07
N ARG A 331 37.15 1.32 -17.22
CA ARG A 331 38.33 0.55 -16.78
C ARG A 331 39.40 0.32 -17.86
N GLN A 332 39.03 0.51 -19.09
CA GLN A 332 40.01 0.54 -20.20
C GLN A 332 40.66 1.92 -20.33
#